data_a4c8772f4bf1463e76fd7c31bada1bcb
#
_entry.id   a4c8772f4bf1463e76fd7c31bada1bcb
#
_cell.length_a   1.000
_cell.length_b   1.000
_cell.length_c   1.000
_cell.angle_alpha   90.00
_cell.angle_beta   90.00
_cell.angle_gamma   90.00
#
_symmetry.space_group_name_H-M   'P 1'
#
loop_
_entity.id
_entity.type
_entity.pdbx_description
1 polymer ?
#
loop_
_entity_poly.entity_id
_entity_poly.type
_entity_poly.pdbx_seq_one_letter_code
_entity_poly.pdbx_strand_id
1 'polypeptide(L)'
;MRRMRNVKIVATLGPASSDYATIRALFEAGADVFRLNMSHGTHDDIAARHKIIRQVEADLDRPIGILADLQGPKLRVGTFANDAEELVEGAAFRVDLSAAPGDATRVQLPHPEIFAALEPGASLLVNDGKIRLRVEDCGKDYANCSVTVGGTISNRKGVNVPDVVLPLAALSEKDRADLEFACELGVDWLALSFVQRPEDVIEARSLAKGRAAILAKIEKPAAVKAYDAILTVSDGIMVARGDLGVELPVHSVPPIQKRLVRGARAAAKPVIVATQMLESMIESPVPTRAEVSDVATAIYEGADAVMLSAESAAGKYPIEAVRTMDNVALSVEKDPTYRSVIDASRVIRRETIADGIVAAAREIAEATNIKAIACFSQSGNTVNLVARERPHVPIIALTPLMSTARRTALIWGAHCVITEPQERFKGAVISAVRAARDHGFAGEEDQIVLTAGVPFNVKGTTNILRVAPCDERLISRVDPE
;
A
#
# COMPACT_ATOMS: atom_id res chain seq x y z
N MET A 1 20.99 -6.15 -7.62
CA MET A 1 20.01 -5.98 -8.74
C MET A 1 19.32 -4.62 -8.65
N ARG A 2 19.40 -3.78 -9.67
CA ARG A 2 18.79 -2.43 -9.71
C ARG A 2 17.45 -2.47 -10.47
N ARG A 3 16.39 -1.87 -9.93
CA ARG A 3 15.15 -1.62 -10.69
C ARG A 3 15.36 -0.43 -11.63
N MET A 4 14.84 -0.56 -12.84
CA MET A 4 14.93 0.52 -13.86
C MET A 4 13.72 1.45 -13.83
N ARG A 5 12.68 1.10 -13.06
CA ARG A 5 11.49 1.91 -12.77
C ARG A 5 11.53 2.48 -11.34
N ASN A 6 10.74 3.50 -11.11
CA ASN A 6 10.61 4.16 -9.82
C ASN A 6 9.39 3.68 -9.01
N VAL A 7 8.20 3.54 -9.66
CA VAL A 7 7.00 2.99 -9.01
C VAL A 7 7.28 1.58 -8.49
N LYS A 8 6.77 1.22 -7.32
CA LYS A 8 6.98 -0.09 -6.69
C LYS A 8 5.90 -1.09 -7.06
N ILE A 9 6.20 -2.38 -6.95
CA ILE A 9 5.24 -3.45 -7.14
C ILE A 9 5.10 -4.23 -5.84
N VAL A 10 3.86 -4.33 -5.36
CA VAL A 10 3.48 -5.17 -4.23
C VAL A 10 2.84 -6.43 -4.79
N ALA A 11 3.41 -7.60 -4.51
CA ALA A 11 2.87 -8.89 -4.92
C ALA A 11 2.30 -9.64 -3.70
N THR A 12 1.04 -10.08 -3.78
CA THR A 12 0.44 -10.90 -2.73
C THR A 12 0.89 -12.35 -2.88
N LEU A 13 1.32 -12.94 -1.78
CA LEU A 13 1.64 -14.35 -1.72
C LEU A 13 0.43 -15.19 -1.29
N GLY A 14 0.31 -16.36 -1.88
CA GLY A 14 -0.77 -17.30 -1.63
C GLY A 14 -0.43 -18.71 -2.14
N PRO A 15 -1.43 -19.57 -2.36
CA PRO A 15 -1.19 -20.96 -2.76
C PRO A 15 -0.31 -21.13 -4.02
N ALA A 16 -0.43 -20.23 -4.99
CA ALA A 16 0.35 -20.25 -6.24
C ALA A 16 1.79 -19.70 -6.08
N SER A 17 2.14 -19.14 -4.91
CA SER A 17 3.41 -18.44 -4.69
C SER A 17 3.92 -18.64 -3.25
N SER A 18 4.03 -19.90 -2.83
CA SER A 18 4.44 -20.24 -1.44
C SER A 18 5.82 -20.90 -1.33
N ASP A 19 6.45 -21.28 -2.45
CA ASP A 19 7.76 -21.90 -2.46
C ASP A 19 8.89 -20.91 -2.77
N TYR A 20 10.13 -21.29 -2.43
CA TYR A 20 11.31 -20.46 -2.62
C TYR A 20 11.55 -20.05 -4.08
N ALA A 21 11.41 -20.98 -5.01
CA ALA A 21 11.71 -20.71 -6.42
C ALA A 21 10.75 -19.68 -7.00
N THR A 22 9.46 -19.80 -6.68
CA THR A 22 8.42 -18.86 -7.11
C THR A 22 8.57 -17.49 -6.46
N ILE A 23 8.80 -17.40 -5.13
CA ILE A 23 8.99 -16.13 -4.44
C ILE A 23 10.22 -15.38 -4.97
N ARG A 24 11.33 -16.12 -5.19
CA ARG A 24 12.53 -15.56 -5.82
C ARG A 24 12.24 -15.05 -7.24
N ALA A 25 11.56 -15.86 -8.06
CA ALA A 25 11.22 -15.48 -9.43
C ALA A 25 10.28 -14.27 -9.49
N LEU A 26 9.32 -14.13 -8.57
CA LEU A 26 8.48 -12.93 -8.43
C LEU A 26 9.30 -11.68 -8.10
N PHE A 27 10.26 -11.81 -7.17
CA PHE A 27 11.18 -10.71 -6.86
C PHE A 27 12.04 -10.35 -8.08
N GLU A 28 12.63 -11.32 -8.76
CA GLU A 28 13.44 -11.09 -9.96
C GLU A 28 12.62 -10.50 -11.11
N ALA A 29 11.33 -10.90 -11.25
CA ALA A 29 10.41 -10.36 -12.25
C ALA A 29 10.00 -8.89 -11.98
N GLY A 30 10.13 -8.41 -10.72
CA GLY A 30 9.83 -7.00 -10.42
C GLY A 30 9.20 -6.71 -9.07
N ALA A 31 8.76 -7.67 -8.29
CA ALA A 31 8.19 -7.41 -6.97
C ALA A 31 9.21 -6.74 -6.03
N ASP A 32 8.80 -5.70 -5.31
CA ASP A 32 9.63 -4.99 -4.32
C ASP A 32 9.18 -5.27 -2.89
N VAL A 33 7.89 -5.52 -2.71
CA VAL A 33 7.24 -5.79 -1.43
C VAL A 33 6.32 -6.99 -1.59
N PHE A 34 6.33 -7.90 -0.61
CA PHE A 34 5.38 -9.00 -0.57
C PHE A 34 4.28 -8.75 0.46
N ARG A 35 3.03 -8.94 0.03
CA ARG A 35 1.85 -8.86 0.90
C ARG A 35 1.47 -10.24 1.40
N LEU A 36 1.35 -10.36 2.72
CA LEU A 36 0.82 -11.53 3.43
C LEU A 36 -0.61 -11.22 3.87
N ASN A 37 -1.59 -11.89 3.28
CA ASN A 37 -3.01 -11.66 3.58
C ASN A 37 -3.44 -12.51 4.78
N MET A 38 -3.67 -11.86 5.93
CA MET A 38 -4.07 -12.52 7.18
C MET A 38 -5.52 -13.06 7.15
N SER A 39 -6.27 -12.77 6.08
CA SER A 39 -7.61 -13.34 5.88
C SER A 39 -7.59 -14.81 5.43
N HIS A 40 -6.46 -15.30 4.95
CA HIS A 40 -6.32 -16.63 4.36
C HIS A 40 -5.06 -17.34 4.86
N GLY A 41 -5.19 -18.63 5.12
CA GLY A 41 -4.11 -19.45 5.66
C GLY A 41 -4.01 -19.38 7.19
N THR A 42 -3.12 -20.18 7.72
CA THR A 42 -2.80 -20.23 9.15
C THR A 42 -1.59 -19.34 9.48
N HIS A 43 -1.34 -19.09 10.76
CA HIS A 43 -0.12 -18.42 11.19
C HIS A 43 1.14 -19.18 10.75
N ASP A 44 1.11 -20.52 10.71
CA ASP A 44 2.22 -21.35 10.24
C ASP A 44 2.50 -21.14 8.74
N ASP A 45 1.44 -21.03 7.90
CA ASP A 45 1.59 -20.73 6.47
C ASP A 45 2.22 -19.35 6.26
N ILE A 46 1.80 -18.36 7.06
CA ILE A 46 2.34 -16.99 7.03
C ILE A 46 3.80 -16.98 7.46
N ALA A 47 4.14 -17.69 8.55
CA ALA A 47 5.52 -17.80 9.04
C ALA A 47 6.43 -18.49 8.03
N ALA A 48 5.95 -19.53 7.37
CA ALA A 48 6.71 -20.25 6.33
C ALA A 48 7.06 -19.31 5.15
N ARG A 49 6.07 -18.55 4.64
CA ARG A 49 6.29 -17.58 3.56
C ARG A 49 7.22 -16.45 4.00
N HIS A 50 7.03 -15.92 5.20
CA HIS A 50 7.91 -14.90 5.78
C HIS A 50 9.37 -15.38 5.81
N LYS A 51 9.62 -16.60 6.30
CA LYS A 51 10.97 -17.20 6.35
C LYS A 51 11.59 -17.29 4.95
N ILE A 52 10.82 -17.72 3.94
CA ILE A 52 11.29 -17.80 2.56
C ILE A 52 11.63 -16.41 1.99
N ILE A 53 10.80 -15.38 2.24
CA ILE A 53 11.09 -14.01 1.81
C ILE A 53 12.42 -13.53 2.40
N ARG A 54 12.65 -13.77 3.69
CA ARG A 54 13.90 -13.38 4.37
C ARG A 54 15.11 -14.15 3.85
N GLN A 55 14.94 -15.41 3.41
CA GLN A 55 15.99 -16.17 2.73
C GLN A 55 16.30 -15.56 1.35
N VAL A 56 15.28 -15.25 0.53
CA VAL A 56 15.47 -14.59 -0.78
C VAL A 56 16.15 -13.22 -0.61
N GLU A 57 15.78 -12.45 0.41
CA GLU A 57 16.40 -11.18 0.77
C GLU A 57 17.91 -11.33 1.04
N ALA A 58 18.28 -12.35 1.83
CA ALA A 58 19.68 -12.63 2.15
C ALA A 58 20.47 -13.10 0.93
N ASP A 59 19.90 -14.02 0.13
CA ASP A 59 20.57 -14.60 -1.03
C ASP A 59 20.79 -13.58 -2.17
N LEU A 60 19.96 -12.54 -2.25
CA LEU A 60 20.06 -11.52 -3.29
C LEU A 60 20.71 -10.22 -2.78
N ASP A 61 21.04 -10.17 -1.50
CA ASP A 61 21.57 -8.97 -0.81
C ASP A 61 20.74 -7.70 -1.12
N ARG A 62 19.40 -7.82 -0.96
CA ARG A 62 18.46 -6.74 -1.29
C ARG A 62 17.33 -6.70 -0.27
N PRO A 63 17.15 -5.57 0.43
CA PRO A 63 16.04 -5.41 1.36
C PRO A 63 14.68 -5.61 0.66
N ILE A 64 13.86 -6.49 1.23
CA ILE A 64 12.51 -6.81 0.74
C ILE A 64 11.48 -6.42 1.79
N GLY A 65 10.54 -5.54 1.45
CA GLY A 65 9.46 -5.17 2.35
C GLY A 65 8.42 -6.29 2.51
N ILE A 66 7.90 -6.47 3.72
CA ILE A 66 6.76 -7.38 3.99
C ILE A 66 5.61 -6.56 4.57
N LEU A 67 4.45 -6.66 3.93
CA LEU A 67 3.20 -6.05 4.34
C LEU A 67 2.24 -7.15 4.85
N ALA A 68 1.90 -7.17 6.13
CA ALA A 68 0.81 -8.00 6.65
C ALA A 68 -0.51 -7.21 6.55
N ASP A 69 -1.50 -7.78 5.85
CA ASP A 69 -2.80 -7.15 5.62
C ASP A 69 -3.86 -7.81 6.50
N LEU A 70 -4.32 -7.07 7.53
CA LEU A 70 -5.29 -7.53 8.51
C LEU A 70 -6.69 -7.61 7.90
N GLN A 71 -7.47 -8.57 8.38
CA GLN A 71 -8.76 -8.90 7.79
C GLN A 71 -9.82 -7.81 8.01
N GLY A 72 -9.83 -7.19 9.19
CA GLY A 72 -10.91 -6.34 9.67
C GLY A 72 -12.17 -7.11 10.04
N PRO A 73 -13.20 -6.44 10.55
CA PRO A 73 -14.47 -7.06 10.91
C PRO A 73 -15.20 -7.50 9.62
N LYS A 74 -15.31 -8.83 9.41
CA LYS A 74 -16.10 -9.36 8.29
C LYS A 74 -17.56 -9.49 8.70
N LEU A 75 -18.37 -8.61 8.13
CA LEU A 75 -19.82 -8.67 8.25
C LEU A 75 -20.37 -9.68 7.24
N ARG A 76 -21.17 -10.65 7.69
CA ARG A 76 -21.69 -11.73 6.85
C ARG A 76 -23.11 -12.10 7.26
N VAL A 77 -23.93 -12.46 6.29
CA VAL A 77 -25.19 -13.16 6.58
C VAL A 77 -24.92 -14.55 7.14
N GLY A 78 -25.92 -15.12 7.82
CA GLY A 78 -25.91 -16.49 8.31
C GLY A 78 -26.02 -17.54 7.20
N THR A 79 -26.63 -18.67 7.52
CA THR A 79 -26.82 -19.80 6.59
C THR A 79 -28.28 -19.91 6.15
N PHE A 80 -28.51 -20.49 4.98
CA PHE A 80 -29.81 -20.78 4.41
C PHE A 80 -30.12 -22.27 4.54
N ALA A 81 -31.40 -22.59 4.66
CA ALA A 81 -31.86 -23.99 4.76
C ALA A 81 -31.49 -24.81 3.50
N ASN A 82 -31.49 -24.16 2.34
CA ASN A 82 -31.21 -24.78 1.03
C ASN A 82 -29.83 -24.29 0.48
N ASP A 83 -28.92 -23.85 1.33
CA ASP A 83 -27.60 -23.27 0.99
C ASP A 83 -27.67 -21.94 0.23
N ALA A 84 -28.68 -21.71 -0.57
CA ALA A 84 -28.89 -20.49 -1.34
C ALA A 84 -30.39 -20.28 -1.65
N GLU A 85 -30.74 -19.01 -1.85
CA GLU A 85 -32.09 -18.61 -2.26
C GLU A 85 -32.01 -17.54 -3.36
N GLU A 86 -33.05 -17.47 -4.19
CA GLU A 86 -33.16 -16.45 -5.24
C GLU A 86 -34.00 -15.28 -4.74
N LEU A 87 -33.43 -14.10 -4.64
CA LEU A 87 -34.14 -12.88 -4.27
C LEU A 87 -34.62 -12.14 -5.51
N VAL A 88 -35.92 -11.89 -5.56
CA VAL A 88 -36.59 -11.21 -6.69
C VAL A 88 -36.69 -9.71 -6.38
N GLU A 89 -36.37 -8.87 -7.35
CA GLU A 89 -36.53 -7.41 -7.26
C GLU A 89 -37.97 -7.02 -6.88
N GLY A 90 -38.11 -6.09 -5.94
CA GLY A 90 -39.38 -5.65 -5.38
C GLY A 90 -39.92 -6.52 -4.25
N ALA A 91 -39.37 -7.71 -4.00
CA ALA A 91 -39.80 -8.55 -2.88
C ALA A 91 -39.37 -7.95 -1.52
N ALA A 92 -40.21 -8.25 -0.50
CA ALA A 92 -39.83 -7.98 0.89
C ALA A 92 -38.80 -9.03 1.38
N PHE A 93 -37.79 -8.60 2.08
CA PHE A 93 -36.79 -9.47 2.66
C PHE A 93 -36.34 -8.96 4.05
N ARG A 94 -36.31 -9.84 5.02
CA ARG A 94 -35.95 -9.49 6.39
C ARG A 94 -34.53 -9.95 6.73
N VAL A 95 -33.77 -9.12 7.41
CA VAL A 95 -32.53 -9.50 8.10
C VAL A 95 -32.74 -9.33 9.60
N ASP A 96 -32.28 -10.29 10.41
CA ASP A 96 -32.45 -10.23 11.85
C ASP A 96 -31.39 -11.05 12.61
N LEU A 97 -31.37 -10.95 13.96
CA LEU A 97 -30.42 -11.67 14.81
C LEU A 97 -30.79 -13.14 15.05
N SER A 98 -31.95 -13.63 14.62
CA SER A 98 -32.37 -15.02 14.84
C SER A 98 -31.43 -16.00 14.16
N ALA A 99 -30.92 -16.98 14.90
CA ALA A 99 -30.01 -18.01 14.39
C ALA A 99 -30.70 -19.08 13.51
N ALA A 100 -32.02 -19.00 13.30
CA ALA A 100 -32.72 -19.90 12.41
C ALA A 100 -32.16 -19.78 10.97
N PRO A 101 -32.02 -20.89 10.23
CA PRO A 101 -31.63 -20.86 8.82
C PRO A 101 -32.52 -19.93 8.03
N GLY A 102 -31.94 -19.23 7.07
CA GLY A 102 -32.64 -18.33 6.17
C GLY A 102 -33.44 -19.08 5.10
N ASP A 103 -34.34 -18.34 4.47
CA ASP A 103 -35.16 -18.76 3.34
C ASP A 103 -35.35 -17.59 2.35
N ALA A 104 -36.29 -17.70 1.41
CA ALA A 104 -36.57 -16.65 0.43
C ALA A 104 -37.12 -15.35 1.05
N THR A 105 -37.48 -15.32 2.34
CA THR A 105 -38.07 -14.16 3.03
C THR A 105 -37.19 -13.54 4.10
N ARG A 106 -36.22 -14.27 4.61
CA ARG A 106 -35.33 -13.81 5.69
C ARG A 106 -33.99 -14.50 5.74
N VAL A 107 -33.02 -13.83 6.39
CA VAL A 107 -31.74 -14.44 6.77
C VAL A 107 -31.23 -13.85 8.06
N GLN A 108 -30.46 -14.63 8.83
CA GLN A 108 -29.71 -14.12 9.98
C GLN A 108 -28.66 -13.10 9.52
N LEU A 109 -28.55 -11.99 10.27
CA LEU A 109 -27.41 -11.07 10.22
C LEU A 109 -26.84 -10.93 11.63
N PRO A 110 -25.84 -11.76 12.02
CA PRO A 110 -25.38 -11.90 13.41
C PRO A 110 -24.50 -10.73 13.88
N HIS A 111 -24.94 -9.50 13.63
CA HIS A 111 -24.21 -8.26 13.82
C HIS A 111 -25.10 -7.20 14.48
N PRO A 112 -25.29 -7.24 15.83
CA PRO A 112 -26.15 -6.27 16.51
C PRO A 112 -25.72 -4.81 16.33
N GLU A 113 -24.43 -4.58 16.11
CA GLU A 113 -23.85 -3.27 15.79
C GLU A 113 -24.37 -2.67 14.48
N ILE A 114 -24.75 -3.50 13.51
CA ILE A 114 -25.39 -3.03 12.27
C ILE A 114 -26.76 -2.48 12.60
N PHE A 115 -27.58 -3.24 13.32
CA PHE A 115 -28.94 -2.82 13.67
C PHE A 115 -28.95 -1.54 14.54
N ALA A 116 -27.93 -1.36 15.38
CA ALA A 116 -27.78 -0.14 16.18
C ALA A 116 -27.49 1.13 15.35
N ALA A 117 -27.00 0.96 14.12
CA ALA A 117 -26.63 2.05 13.23
C ALA A 117 -27.59 2.22 12.03
N LEU A 118 -28.44 1.21 11.73
CA LEU A 118 -29.35 1.26 10.60
C LEU A 118 -30.46 2.29 10.81
N GLU A 119 -30.80 2.96 9.72
CA GLU A 119 -31.93 3.86 9.63
C GLU A 119 -32.78 3.51 8.40
N PRO A 120 -34.11 3.79 8.40
CA PRO A 120 -34.92 3.67 7.20
C PRO A 120 -34.31 4.43 6.02
N GLY A 121 -34.24 3.79 4.86
CA GLY A 121 -33.61 4.33 3.66
C GLY A 121 -32.15 3.89 3.46
N ALA A 122 -31.48 3.33 4.48
CA ALA A 122 -30.12 2.80 4.36
C ALA A 122 -30.07 1.58 3.41
N SER A 123 -28.90 1.37 2.81
CA SER A 123 -28.66 0.26 1.90
C SER A 123 -27.87 -0.85 2.60
N LEU A 124 -28.26 -2.10 2.34
CA LEU A 124 -27.45 -3.28 2.63
C LEU A 124 -26.99 -3.89 1.31
N LEU A 125 -25.68 -3.95 1.10
CA LEU A 125 -25.08 -4.51 -0.09
C LEU A 125 -24.57 -5.91 0.24
N VAL A 126 -25.11 -6.92 -0.43
CA VAL A 126 -24.78 -8.33 -0.18
C VAL A 126 -24.03 -8.90 -1.38
N ASN A 127 -23.09 -9.83 -1.13
CA ASN A 127 -22.29 -10.50 -2.16
C ASN A 127 -21.55 -9.47 -3.05
N ASP A 128 -20.76 -8.59 -2.45
CA ASP A 128 -20.00 -7.53 -3.11
C ASP A 128 -20.89 -6.58 -3.94
N GLY A 129 -22.09 -6.28 -3.42
CA GLY A 129 -23.03 -5.34 -4.01
C GLY A 129 -23.83 -5.90 -5.21
N LYS A 130 -23.70 -7.20 -5.53
CA LYS A 130 -24.50 -7.88 -6.55
C LYS A 130 -25.96 -7.95 -6.18
N ILE A 131 -26.28 -8.01 -4.88
CA ILE A 131 -27.62 -7.94 -4.32
C ILE A 131 -27.70 -6.66 -3.50
N ARG A 132 -28.79 -5.91 -3.65
CA ARG A 132 -29.02 -4.68 -2.91
C ARG A 132 -30.37 -4.71 -2.22
N LEU A 133 -30.35 -4.41 -0.93
CA LEU A 133 -31.53 -4.31 -0.11
C LEU A 133 -31.65 -2.88 0.39
N ARG A 134 -32.84 -2.31 0.40
CA ARG A 134 -33.14 -1.02 1.01
C ARG A 134 -33.92 -1.23 2.28
N VAL A 135 -33.46 -0.65 3.38
CA VAL A 135 -34.14 -0.72 4.67
C VAL A 135 -35.40 0.15 4.62
N GLU A 136 -36.57 -0.47 4.83
CA GLU A 136 -37.86 0.22 4.91
C GLU A 136 -38.22 0.55 6.38
N ASP A 137 -37.92 -0.39 7.28
CA ASP A 137 -38.16 -0.29 8.70
C ASP A 137 -37.11 -1.12 9.45
N CYS A 138 -36.67 -0.67 10.62
CA CYS A 138 -35.68 -1.36 11.42
C CYS A 138 -35.90 -1.16 12.92
N GLY A 139 -35.43 -2.17 13.69
CA GLY A 139 -35.41 -2.18 15.13
C GLY A 139 -34.05 -2.60 15.67
N LYS A 140 -33.98 -2.92 16.97
CA LYS A 140 -32.73 -3.28 17.64
C LYS A 140 -32.14 -4.62 17.19
N ASP A 141 -32.96 -5.50 16.60
CA ASP A 141 -32.65 -6.88 16.27
C ASP A 141 -33.13 -7.30 14.87
N TYR A 142 -33.66 -6.37 14.08
CA TYR A 142 -34.14 -6.64 12.73
C TYR A 142 -34.10 -5.42 11.82
N ALA A 143 -34.11 -5.69 10.52
CA ALA A 143 -34.48 -4.72 9.49
C ALA A 143 -35.35 -5.41 8.42
N ASN A 144 -36.50 -4.80 8.12
CA ASN A 144 -37.34 -5.17 7.01
C ASN A 144 -36.90 -4.37 5.79
N CYS A 145 -36.59 -5.06 4.72
CA CYS A 145 -36.01 -4.45 3.52
C CYS A 145 -36.85 -4.75 2.30
N SER A 146 -36.75 -3.91 1.28
CA SER A 146 -37.13 -4.22 -0.10
C SER A 146 -35.90 -4.61 -0.91
N VAL A 147 -36.03 -5.61 -1.78
CA VAL A 147 -34.97 -6.01 -2.70
C VAL A 147 -34.94 -5.02 -3.86
N THR A 148 -33.89 -4.21 -3.96
CA THR A 148 -33.73 -3.23 -5.07
C THR A 148 -32.92 -3.77 -6.23
N VAL A 149 -32.06 -4.77 -5.99
CA VAL A 149 -31.36 -5.57 -7.00
C VAL A 149 -31.41 -7.02 -6.54
N GLY A 150 -32.06 -7.89 -7.28
CA GLY A 150 -32.20 -9.30 -7.00
C GLY A 150 -30.99 -10.14 -7.39
N GLY A 151 -31.06 -11.44 -7.09
CA GLY A 151 -30.05 -12.42 -7.43
C GLY A 151 -29.90 -13.51 -6.38
N THR A 152 -29.00 -14.46 -6.63
CA THR A 152 -28.79 -15.61 -5.74
C THR A 152 -28.00 -15.20 -4.49
N ILE A 153 -28.64 -15.23 -3.32
CA ILE A 153 -27.99 -15.09 -2.01
C ILE A 153 -27.64 -16.47 -1.45
N SER A 154 -26.48 -16.65 -0.88
CA SER A 154 -26.04 -17.93 -0.32
C SER A 154 -25.35 -17.77 1.04
N ASN A 155 -25.04 -18.92 1.66
CA ASN A 155 -24.43 -19.00 2.99
C ASN A 155 -23.23 -18.05 3.14
N ARG A 156 -23.21 -17.32 4.26
CA ARG A 156 -22.06 -16.51 4.75
C ARG A 156 -21.54 -15.46 3.75
N LYS A 157 -22.42 -14.94 2.86
CA LYS A 157 -22.06 -13.85 1.97
C LYS A 157 -21.77 -12.57 2.75
N GLY A 158 -20.79 -11.81 2.25
CA GLY A 158 -20.41 -10.51 2.82
C GLY A 158 -21.55 -9.50 2.75
N VAL A 159 -21.61 -8.64 3.77
CA VAL A 159 -22.57 -7.52 3.85
C VAL A 159 -21.79 -6.23 4.01
N ASN A 160 -22.11 -5.22 3.20
CA ASN A 160 -21.60 -3.87 3.30
C ASN A 160 -22.74 -2.91 3.64
N VAL A 161 -22.45 -1.90 4.46
CA VAL A 161 -23.42 -0.88 4.87
C VAL A 161 -22.77 0.49 4.59
N PRO A 162 -22.92 1.04 3.36
CA PRO A 162 -22.20 2.23 2.93
C PRO A 162 -22.69 3.53 3.56
N ASP A 163 -23.98 3.60 3.89
CA ASP A 163 -24.66 4.84 4.25
C ASP A 163 -24.42 5.26 5.71
N VAL A 164 -23.90 4.36 6.55
CA VAL A 164 -23.76 4.58 7.98
C VAL A 164 -22.34 4.30 8.48
N VAL A 165 -21.91 5.03 9.51
CA VAL A 165 -20.67 4.71 10.23
C VAL A 165 -21.01 3.67 11.30
N LEU A 166 -20.46 2.47 11.15
CA LEU A 166 -20.71 1.40 12.09
C LEU A 166 -19.96 1.65 13.41
N PRO A 167 -20.59 1.40 14.58
CA PRO A 167 -19.95 1.49 15.89
C PRO A 167 -19.05 0.26 16.15
N LEU A 168 -18.20 -0.07 15.17
CA LEU A 168 -17.27 -1.20 15.19
C LEU A 168 -15.85 -0.70 15.27
N ALA A 169 -15.00 -1.40 16.02
CA ALA A 169 -13.56 -1.24 15.92
C ALA A 169 -13.06 -1.82 14.58
N ALA A 170 -12.12 -1.16 13.94
CA ALA A 170 -11.47 -1.70 12.74
C ALA A 170 -10.69 -3.01 13.03
N LEU A 171 -10.25 -3.20 14.27
CA LEU A 171 -9.55 -4.40 14.72
C LEU A 171 -10.50 -5.33 15.49
N SER A 172 -10.83 -6.47 14.91
CA SER A 172 -11.48 -7.59 15.63
C SER A 172 -10.50 -8.25 16.62
N GLU A 173 -10.98 -9.15 17.46
CA GLU A 173 -10.11 -9.96 18.34
C GLU A 173 -9.09 -10.77 17.54
N LYS A 174 -9.52 -11.33 16.39
CA LYS A 174 -8.63 -12.01 15.46
C LYS A 174 -7.55 -11.05 14.94
N ASP A 175 -7.91 -9.85 14.53
CA ASP A 175 -6.96 -8.87 14.00
C ASP A 175 -5.94 -8.43 15.04
N ARG A 176 -6.31 -8.36 16.31
CA ARG A 176 -5.37 -8.08 17.42
C ARG A 176 -4.36 -9.21 17.60
N ALA A 177 -4.81 -10.47 17.51
CA ALA A 177 -3.93 -11.64 17.56
C ALA A 177 -3.03 -11.69 16.32
N ASP A 178 -3.56 -11.44 15.13
CA ASP A 178 -2.81 -11.39 13.88
C ASP A 178 -1.78 -10.24 13.86
N LEU A 179 -2.14 -9.07 14.41
CA LEU A 179 -1.23 -7.93 14.56
C LEU A 179 -0.04 -8.27 15.44
N GLU A 180 -0.31 -8.87 16.63
CA GLU A 180 0.77 -9.24 17.54
C GLU A 180 1.69 -10.28 16.90
N PHE A 181 1.13 -11.33 16.30
CA PHE A 181 1.87 -12.34 15.56
C PHE A 181 2.72 -11.76 14.43
N ALA A 182 2.15 -10.88 13.61
CA ALA A 182 2.86 -10.22 12.52
C ALA A 182 4.02 -9.35 13.03
N CYS A 183 3.81 -8.64 14.15
CA CYS A 183 4.85 -7.87 14.81
C CYS A 183 5.97 -8.74 15.39
N GLU A 184 5.65 -9.90 15.97
CA GLU A 184 6.64 -10.88 16.46
C GLU A 184 7.45 -11.49 15.32
N LEU A 185 6.81 -11.77 14.17
CA LEU A 185 7.50 -12.21 12.95
C LEU A 185 8.46 -11.15 12.39
N GLY A 186 8.25 -9.87 12.70
CA GLY A 186 9.06 -8.78 12.19
C GLY A 186 8.68 -8.36 10.77
N VAL A 187 7.38 -8.22 10.50
CA VAL A 187 6.88 -7.57 9.27
C VAL A 187 7.21 -6.08 9.30
N ASP A 188 7.28 -5.47 8.12
CA ASP A 188 7.70 -4.07 8.00
C ASP A 188 6.50 -3.12 8.00
N TRP A 189 5.35 -3.58 7.50
CA TRP A 189 4.10 -2.84 7.36
C TRP A 189 2.91 -3.66 7.84
N LEU A 190 1.96 -2.99 8.48
CA LEU A 190 0.63 -3.51 8.82
C LEU A 190 -0.41 -2.70 8.05
N ALA A 191 -1.19 -3.34 7.18
CA ALA A 191 -2.32 -2.72 6.51
C ALA A 191 -3.60 -2.99 7.30
N LEU A 192 -4.36 -1.94 7.58
CA LEU A 192 -5.60 -1.99 8.34
C LEU A 192 -6.80 -1.92 7.41
N SER A 193 -7.62 -2.96 7.41
CA SER A 193 -8.91 -2.98 6.73
C SER A 193 -9.99 -2.29 7.55
N PHE A 194 -11.07 -1.85 6.90
CA PHE A 194 -12.23 -1.24 7.54
C PHE A 194 -11.98 0.04 8.35
N VAL A 195 -10.91 0.77 8.05
CA VAL A 195 -10.66 2.08 8.67
C VAL A 195 -11.80 3.03 8.35
N GLN A 196 -12.38 3.66 9.37
CA GLN A 196 -13.44 4.64 9.25
C GLN A 196 -13.02 6.01 9.80
N ARG A 197 -12.09 6.04 10.77
CA ARG A 197 -11.70 7.22 11.54
C ARG A 197 -10.23 7.14 11.98
N PRO A 198 -9.59 8.27 12.36
CA PRO A 198 -8.18 8.27 12.78
C PRO A 198 -7.90 7.42 14.03
N GLU A 199 -8.89 7.26 14.93
CA GLU A 199 -8.77 6.45 16.15
C GLU A 199 -8.46 4.99 15.84
N ASP A 200 -8.97 4.45 14.74
CA ASP A 200 -8.69 3.08 14.29
C ASP A 200 -7.19 2.87 14.03
N VAL A 201 -6.56 3.86 13.42
CA VAL A 201 -5.11 3.85 13.12
C VAL A 201 -4.30 4.07 14.40
N ILE A 202 -4.75 4.95 15.29
CA ILE A 202 -4.09 5.25 16.57
C ILE A 202 -4.08 3.99 17.46
N GLU A 203 -5.18 3.25 17.49
CA GLU A 203 -5.27 1.98 18.21
C GLU A 203 -4.24 0.96 17.70
N ALA A 204 -4.23 0.71 16.38
CA ALA A 204 -3.26 -0.22 15.78
C ALA A 204 -1.81 0.22 16.03
N ARG A 205 -1.51 1.50 15.95
CA ARG A 205 -0.19 2.06 16.26
C ARG A 205 0.21 1.81 17.71
N SER A 206 -0.73 1.95 18.64
CA SER A 206 -0.50 1.65 20.07
C SER A 206 -0.17 0.19 20.30
N LEU A 207 -0.87 -0.73 19.63
CA LEU A 207 -0.63 -2.17 19.71
C LEU A 207 0.67 -2.58 19.05
N ALA A 208 1.00 -2.01 17.89
CA ALA A 208 2.23 -2.30 17.16
C ALA A 208 3.49 -1.81 17.89
N LYS A 209 3.40 -0.80 18.77
CA LYS A 209 4.52 -0.25 19.57
C LYS A 209 5.76 0.10 18.75
N GLY A 210 5.58 0.58 17.52
CA GLY A 210 6.67 0.94 16.61
C GLY A 210 7.39 -0.23 15.92
N ARG A 211 6.97 -1.48 16.16
CA ARG A 211 7.55 -2.68 15.53
C ARG A 211 7.31 -2.71 14.01
N ALA A 212 6.16 -2.22 13.56
CA ALA A 212 5.81 -2.08 12.14
C ALA A 212 5.23 -0.71 11.84
N ALA A 213 5.30 -0.26 10.59
CA ALA A 213 4.64 0.94 10.10
C ALA A 213 3.15 0.65 9.80
N ILE A 214 2.28 1.63 10.03
CA ILE A 214 0.83 1.46 9.87
C ILE A 214 0.37 2.09 8.56
N LEU A 215 -0.28 1.28 7.73
CA LEU A 215 -0.87 1.66 6.47
C LEU A 215 -2.39 1.54 6.55
N ALA A 216 -3.10 2.66 6.37
CA ALA A 216 -4.56 2.67 6.38
C ALA A 216 -5.12 2.34 4.99
N LYS A 217 -6.04 1.38 4.92
CA LYS A 217 -6.79 1.08 3.69
C LYS A 217 -8.00 1.98 3.63
N ILE A 218 -8.09 2.74 2.54
CA ILE A 218 -9.23 3.62 2.27
C ILE A 218 -10.19 2.83 1.37
N GLU A 219 -11.21 2.27 2.00
CA GLU A 219 -12.20 1.37 1.39
C GLU A 219 -13.63 1.67 1.83
N LYS A 220 -13.83 2.63 2.73
CA LYS A 220 -15.13 3.04 3.24
C LYS A 220 -15.43 4.52 2.90
N PRO A 221 -16.69 4.90 2.64
CA PRO A 221 -17.08 6.29 2.44
C PRO A 221 -16.70 7.20 3.63
N ALA A 222 -16.80 6.67 4.86
CA ALA A 222 -16.38 7.37 6.07
C ALA A 222 -14.88 7.71 6.05
N ALA A 223 -14.02 6.75 5.63
CA ALA A 223 -12.59 6.97 5.49
C ALA A 223 -12.26 8.03 4.43
N VAL A 224 -13.02 8.06 3.32
CA VAL A 224 -12.87 9.09 2.27
C VAL A 224 -13.21 10.48 2.81
N LYS A 225 -14.24 10.59 3.67
CA LYS A 225 -14.62 11.86 4.32
C LYS A 225 -13.59 12.31 5.37
N ALA A 226 -13.06 11.37 6.15
CA ALA A 226 -12.07 11.61 7.21
C ALA A 226 -10.62 11.52 6.73
N TYR A 227 -10.38 11.53 5.41
CA TYR A 227 -9.10 11.18 4.80
C TYR A 227 -7.91 11.95 5.38
N ASP A 228 -7.99 13.27 5.49
CA ASP A 228 -6.87 14.10 5.96
C ASP A 228 -6.48 13.78 7.41
N ALA A 229 -7.47 13.51 8.26
CA ALA A 229 -7.24 13.11 9.65
C ALA A 229 -6.62 11.70 9.73
N ILE A 230 -7.12 10.74 8.95
CA ILE A 230 -6.57 9.38 8.84
C ILE A 230 -5.14 9.43 8.28
N LEU A 231 -4.93 10.20 7.21
CA LEU A 231 -3.61 10.38 6.61
C LEU A 231 -2.60 10.93 7.62
N THR A 232 -3.01 11.88 8.46
CA THR A 232 -2.12 12.50 9.47
C THR A 232 -1.53 11.46 10.41
N VAL A 233 -2.31 10.49 10.86
CA VAL A 233 -1.90 9.47 11.84
C VAL A 233 -1.36 8.18 11.23
N SER A 234 -1.45 8.00 9.90
CA SER A 234 -0.94 6.85 9.16
C SER A 234 0.51 7.05 8.71
N ASP A 235 1.25 5.96 8.46
CA ASP A 235 2.58 6.00 7.83
C ASP A 235 2.51 5.84 6.31
N GLY A 236 1.42 5.27 5.80
CA GLY A 236 1.11 5.09 4.39
C GLY A 236 -0.37 4.85 4.16
N ILE A 237 -0.80 4.83 2.90
CA ILE A 237 -2.20 4.67 2.49
C ILE A 237 -2.31 3.59 1.41
N MET A 238 -3.39 2.82 1.43
CA MET A 238 -3.80 1.96 0.33
C MET A 238 -5.18 2.38 -0.18
N VAL A 239 -5.28 2.64 -1.46
CA VAL A 239 -6.57 2.84 -2.15
C VAL A 239 -7.07 1.46 -2.56
N ALA A 240 -7.95 0.87 -1.75
CA ALA A 240 -8.52 -0.47 -1.95
C ALA A 240 -9.80 -0.37 -2.79
N ARG A 241 -9.61 -0.31 -4.12
CA ARG A 241 -10.67 0.05 -5.08
C ARG A 241 -11.80 -0.96 -5.17
N GLY A 242 -11.51 -2.24 -4.93
CA GLY A 242 -12.52 -3.30 -4.91
C GLY A 242 -13.60 -3.02 -3.88
N ASP A 243 -13.21 -2.89 -2.61
CA ASP A 243 -14.14 -2.60 -1.51
C ASP A 243 -14.75 -1.20 -1.64
N LEU A 244 -13.94 -0.21 -2.05
CA LEU A 244 -14.43 1.15 -2.26
C LEU A 244 -15.50 1.23 -3.38
N GLY A 245 -15.36 0.44 -4.45
CA GLY A 245 -16.31 0.36 -5.56
C GLY A 245 -17.58 -0.44 -5.24
N VAL A 246 -17.57 -1.24 -4.17
CA VAL A 246 -18.79 -1.84 -3.59
C VAL A 246 -19.56 -0.78 -2.79
N GLU A 247 -18.85 -0.01 -1.97
CA GLU A 247 -19.42 0.95 -1.02
C GLU A 247 -19.82 2.29 -1.67
N LEU A 248 -19.27 2.61 -2.83
CA LEU A 248 -19.54 3.85 -3.56
C LEU A 248 -19.94 3.55 -5.02
N PRO A 249 -20.67 4.46 -5.69
CA PRO A 249 -20.88 4.33 -7.12
C PRO A 249 -19.57 4.19 -7.88
N VAL A 250 -19.44 3.17 -8.73
CA VAL A 250 -18.18 2.82 -9.42
C VAL A 250 -17.56 4.01 -10.15
N HIS A 251 -18.39 4.87 -10.77
CA HIS A 251 -17.92 6.08 -11.46
C HIS A 251 -17.31 7.13 -10.53
N SER A 252 -17.52 7.04 -9.22
CA SER A 252 -16.92 7.94 -8.22
C SER A 252 -15.52 7.50 -7.78
N VAL A 253 -15.14 6.25 -8.02
CA VAL A 253 -13.85 5.70 -7.58
C VAL A 253 -12.65 6.39 -8.24
N PRO A 254 -12.59 6.63 -9.56
CA PRO A 254 -11.43 7.24 -10.20
C PRO A 254 -11.11 8.65 -9.68
N PRO A 255 -12.06 9.61 -9.56
CA PRO A 255 -11.75 10.93 -9.00
C PRO A 255 -11.34 10.87 -7.52
N ILE A 256 -11.88 9.91 -6.74
CA ILE A 256 -11.49 9.69 -5.36
C ILE A 256 -10.05 9.16 -5.31
N GLN A 257 -9.70 8.14 -6.08
CA GLN A 257 -8.33 7.61 -6.19
C GLN A 257 -7.33 8.75 -6.45
N LYS A 258 -7.58 9.57 -7.45
CA LYS A 258 -6.71 10.70 -7.81
C LYS A 258 -6.50 11.67 -6.65
N ARG A 259 -7.57 12.00 -5.90
CA ARG A 259 -7.50 12.85 -4.72
C ARG A 259 -6.68 12.22 -3.60
N LEU A 260 -6.89 10.93 -3.32
CA LEU A 260 -6.19 10.19 -2.27
C LEU A 260 -4.68 10.07 -2.59
N VAL A 261 -4.33 9.70 -3.83
CA VAL A 261 -2.93 9.62 -4.29
C VAL A 261 -2.25 10.98 -4.16
N ARG A 262 -2.89 12.06 -4.61
CA ARG A 262 -2.33 13.42 -4.51
C ARG A 262 -2.15 13.85 -3.05
N GLY A 263 -3.12 13.57 -2.18
CA GLY A 263 -3.04 13.90 -0.75
C GLY A 263 -1.92 13.15 -0.03
N ALA A 264 -1.78 11.84 -0.26
CA ALA A 264 -0.70 11.03 0.31
C ALA A 264 0.67 11.53 -0.13
N ARG A 265 0.84 11.79 -1.44
CA ARG A 265 2.07 12.39 -1.99
C ARG A 265 2.37 13.74 -1.36
N ALA A 266 1.36 14.62 -1.19
CA ALA A 266 1.52 15.91 -0.52
C ALA A 266 2.04 15.77 0.91
N ALA A 267 1.58 14.76 1.62
CA ALA A 267 2.01 14.44 2.98
C ALA A 267 3.36 13.71 3.06
N ALA A 268 4.02 13.43 1.92
CA ALA A 268 5.23 12.60 1.84
C ALA A 268 5.02 11.21 2.48
N LYS A 269 3.87 10.58 2.22
CA LYS A 269 3.53 9.25 2.69
C LYS A 269 3.28 8.33 1.49
N PRO A 270 3.84 7.11 1.47
CA PRO A 270 3.66 6.21 0.34
C PRO A 270 2.18 5.83 0.16
N VAL A 271 1.76 5.72 -1.09
CA VAL A 271 0.42 5.30 -1.47
C VAL A 271 0.46 4.12 -2.43
N ILE A 272 -0.29 3.07 -2.08
CA ILE A 272 -0.51 1.88 -2.89
C ILE A 272 -1.86 2.00 -3.58
N VAL A 273 -1.91 1.81 -4.91
CA VAL A 273 -3.17 1.59 -5.63
C VAL A 273 -3.35 0.09 -5.80
N ALA A 274 -4.50 -0.43 -5.33
CA ALA A 274 -4.71 -1.85 -5.15
C ALA A 274 -6.04 -2.33 -5.73
N THR A 275 -6.11 -3.63 -5.97
CA THR A 275 -7.25 -4.43 -6.43
C THR A 275 -7.63 -4.21 -7.89
N GLN A 276 -7.97 -5.30 -8.57
CA GLN A 276 -8.44 -5.33 -9.97
C GLN A 276 -7.47 -4.63 -10.95
N MET A 277 -6.16 -4.80 -10.75
CA MET A 277 -5.15 -4.17 -11.61
C MET A 277 -4.93 -4.98 -12.90
N LEU A 278 -4.69 -6.30 -12.79
CA LEU A 278 -4.53 -7.23 -13.90
C LEU A 278 -5.37 -8.50 -13.66
N GLU A 279 -6.60 -8.33 -13.21
CA GLU A 279 -7.46 -9.41 -12.69
C GLU A 279 -7.66 -10.55 -13.71
N SER A 280 -7.76 -10.25 -15.00
CA SER A 280 -7.86 -11.27 -16.04
C SER A 280 -6.63 -12.21 -16.08
N MET A 281 -5.46 -11.76 -15.58
CA MET A 281 -4.25 -12.59 -15.51
C MET A 281 -4.29 -13.65 -14.40
N ILE A 282 -5.34 -13.70 -13.59
CA ILE A 282 -5.61 -14.87 -12.73
C ILE A 282 -5.73 -16.13 -13.61
N GLU A 283 -6.42 -16.03 -14.75
CA GLU A 283 -6.73 -17.14 -15.66
C GLU A 283 -6.05 -17.02 -17.03
N SER A 284 -5.63 -15.83 -17.44
CA SER A 284 -5.04 -15.54 -18.77
C SER A 284 -3.57 -15.15 -18.66
N PRO A 285 -2.70 -15.59 -19.58
CA PRO A 285 -1.28 -15.17 -19.60
C PRO A 285 -1.08 -13.74 -20.03
N VAL A 286 -2.11 -13.05 -20.52
CA VAL A 286 -2.08 -11.68 -20.98
C VAL A 286 -3.26 -10.89 -20.42
N PRO A 287 -3.07 -9.60 -20.05
CA PRO A 287 -4.14 -8.76 -19.52
C PRO A 287 -5.02 -8.20 -20.66
N THR A 288 -6.14 -7.63 -20.28
CA THR A 288 -6.94 -6.79 -21.16
C THR A 288 -6.28 -5.42 -21.36
N ARG A 289 -6.63 -4.72 -22.46
CA ARG A 289 -6.17 -3.35 -22.69
C ARG A 289 -6.67 -2.37 -21.62
N ALA A 290 -7.85 -2.58 -21.08
CA ALA A 290 -8.42 -1.75 -20.03
C ALA A 290 -7.60 -1.85 -18.73
N GLU A 291 -7.17 -3.05 -18.35
CA GLU A 291 -6.30 -3.29 -17.18
C GLU A 291 -4.93 -2.65 -17.34
N VAL A 292 -4.30 -2.78 -18.52
CA VAL A 292 -3.04 -2.11 -18.81
C VAL A 292 -3.17 -0.58 -18.71
N SER A 293 -4.28 -0.02 -19.21
CA SER A 293 -4.59 1.40 -19.11
C SER A 293 -4.82 1.83 -17.66
N ASP A 294 -5.45 0.99 -16.84
CA ASP A 294 -5.70 1.27 -15.44
C ASP A 294 -4.40 1.30 -14.61
N VAL A 295 -3.52 0.31 -14.79
CA VAL A 295 -2.17 0.32 -14.18
C VAL A 295 -1.40 1.57 -14.60
N ALA A 296 -1.39 1.89 -15.89
CA ALA A 296 -0.73 3.08 -16.43
C ALA A 296 -1.29 4.37 -15.78
N THR A 297 -2.61 4.47 -15.64
CA THR A 297 -3.28 5.62 -15.02
C THR A 297 -2.83 5.82 -13.57
N ALA A 298 -2.79 4.76 -12.76
CA ALA A 298 -2.32 4.84 -11.38
C ALA A 298 -0.88 5.37 -11.29
N ILE A 299 -0.01 4.97 -12.24
CA ILE A 299 1.39 5.42 -12.32
C ILE A 299 1.46 6.89 -12.76
N TYR A 300 0.71 7.31 -13.79
CA TYR A 300 0.62 8.72 -14.21
C TYR A 300 0.10 9.64 -13.12
N GLU A 301 -0.81 9.15 -12.26
CA GLU A 301 -1.31 9.89 -11.10
C GLU A 301 -0.28 10.05 -9.97
N GLY A 302 0.83 9.31 -10.05
CA GLY A 302 1.95 9.42 -9.12
C GLY A 302 1.85 8.49 -7.91
N ALA A 303 1.20 7.34 -8.02
CA ALA A 303 1.24 6.29 -7.01
C ALA A 303 2.69 5.89 -6.67
N ASP A 304 2.96 5.58 -5.40
CA ASP A 304 4.26 5.03 -5.00
C ASP A 304 4.37 3.56 -5.35
N ALA A 305 3.27 2.83 -5.25
CA ALA A 305 3.21 1.41 -5.60
C ALA A 305 1.88 1.02 -6.24
N VAL A 306 1.92 -0.04 -7.03
CA VAL A 306 0.76 -0.77 -7.57
C VAL A 306 0.79 -2.20 -7.05
N MET A 307 -0.39 -2.79 -6.78
CA MET A 307 -0.47 -4.08 -6.11
C MET A 307 -1.22 -5.13 -6.93
N LEU A 308 -0.64 -6.33 -6.99
CA LEU A 308 -1.28 -7.55 -7.45
C LEU A 308 -1.86 -8.31 -6.24
N SER A 309 -3.07 -8.81 -6.38
CA SER A 309 -3.81 -9.57 -5.36
C SER A 309 -3.87 -11.06 -5.73
N ALA A 310 -5.00 -11.52 -6.25
CA ALA A 310 -5.19 -12.91 -6.65
C ALA A 310 -4.29 -13.30 -7.83
N GLU A 311 -3.93 -12.36 -8.68
CA GLU A 311 -3.07 -12.55 -9.85
C GLU A 311 -1.74 -13.23 -9.48
N SER A 312 -1.12 -12.81 -8.37
CA SER A 312 0.14 -13.39 -7.87
C SER A 312 -0.06 -14.42 -6.75
N ALA A 313 -1.21 -14.41 -6.04
CA ALA A 313 -1.47 -15.27 -4.90
C ALA A 313 -2.04 -16.64 -5.28
N ALA A 314 -2.95 -16.69 -6.26
CA ALA A 314 -3.73 -17.87 -6.65
C ALA A 314 -3.85 -18.05 -8.16
N GLY A 315 -3.40 -17.05 -8.95
CA GLY A 315 -3.46 -17.09 -10.41
C GLY A 315 -2.56 -18.15 -11.04
N LYS A 316 -2.86 -18.48 -12.28
CA LYS A 316 -2.08 -19.45 -13.07
C LYS A 316 -0.75 -18.88 -13.59
N TYR A 317 -0.63 -17.55 -13.63
CA TYR A 317 0.49 -16.82 -14.24
C TYR A 317 1.10 -15.77 -13.31
N PRO A 318 1.52 -16.13 -12.08
CA PRO A 318 1.95 -15.16 -11.07
C PRO A 318 3.19 -14.35 -11.48
N ILE A 319 4.17 -15.00 -12.12
CA ILE A 319 5.42 -14.35 -12.54
C ILE A 319 5.18 -13.42 -13.73
N GLU A 320 4.36 -13.86 -14.69
CA GLU A 320 3.97 -13.09 -15.87
C GLU A 320 3.16 -11.84 -15.47
N ALA A 321 2.30 -11.93 -14.45
CA ALA A 321 1.55 -10.80 -13.93
C ALA A 321 2.48 -9.73 -13.36
N VAL A 322 3.48 -10.10 -12.55
CA VAL A 322 4.49 -9.17 -12.03
C VAL A 322 5.32 -8.56 -13.18
N ARG A 323 5.77 -9.40 -14.13
CA ARG A 323 6.55 -8.93 -15.29
C ARG A 323 5.76 -7.98 -16.18
N THR A 324 4.48 -8.25 -16.39
CA THR A 324 3.57 -7.38 -17.13
C THR A 324 3.43 -6.02 -16.45
N MET A 325 3.21 -6.02 -15.14
CA MET A 325 3.13 -4.79 -14.35
C MET A 325 4.43 -3.99 -14.39
N ASP A 326 5.59 -4.66 -14.30
CA ASP A 326 6.91 -4.04 -14.44
C ASP A 326 7.09 -3.40 -15.83
N ASN A 327 6.70 -4.10 -16.90
CA ASN A 327 6.77 -3.59 -18.27
C ASN A 327 5.86 -2.38 -18.49
N VAL A 328 4.63 -2.38 -17.96
CA VAL A 328 3.73 -1.22 -18.04
C VAL A 328 4.36 -0.03 -17.31
N ALA A 329 4.90 -0.24 -16.12
CA ALA A 329 5.55 0.80 -15.34
C ALA A 329 6.76 1.40 -16.08
N LEU A 330 7.63 0.56 -16.64
CA LEU A 330 8.77 0.98 -17.45
C LEU A 330 8.35 1.77 -18.68
N SER A 331 7.28 1.35 -19.36
CA SER A 331 6.75 2.03 -20.54
C SER A 331 6.23 3.42 -20.20
N VAL A 332 5.45 3.53 -19.13
CA VAL A 332 4.89 4.81 -18.65
C VAL A 332 5.99 5.76 -18.22
N GLU A 333 6.94 5.32 -17.41
CA GLU A 333 7.99 6.20 -16.89
C GLU A 333 9.01 6.66 -17.96
N LYS A 334 9.09 5.95 -19.09
CA LYS A 334 9.88 6.36 -20.27
C LYS A 334 9.15 7.31 -21.20
N ASP A 335 7.82 7.41 -21.09
CA ASP A 335 7.02 8.31 -21.91
C ASP A 335 7.31 9.78 -21.55
N PRO A 336 7.63 10.66 -22.51
CA PRO A 336 7.85 12.09 -22.24
C PRO A 336 6.66 12.76 -21.54
N THR A 337 5.44 12.31 -21.81
CA THR A 337 4.20 12.83 -21.20
C THR A 337 4.16 12.59 -19.71
N TYR A 338 4.73 11.47 -19.22
CA TYR A 338 4.76 11.15 -17.81
C TYR A 338 5.40 12.27 -16.99
N ARG A 339 6.55 12.78 -17.45
CA ARG A 339 7.24 13.87 -16.74
C ARG A 339 6.38 15.12 -16.66
N SER A 340 5.75 15.51 -17.77
CA SER A 340 4.86 16.68 -17.80
C SER A 340 3.68 16.56 -16.84
N VAL A 341 3.07 15.38 -16.75
CA VAL A 341 1.96 15.11 -15.82
C VAL A 341 2.41 15.18 -14.35
N ILE A 342 3.56 14.57 -14.04
CA ILE A 342 4.13 14.59 -12.69
C ILE A 342 4.51 16.00 -12.26
N ASP A 343 5.06 16.82 -13.15
CA ASP A 343 5.43 18.21 -12.88
C ASP A 343 4.20 19.11 -12.71
N ALA A 344 3.19 18.94 -13.55
CA ALA A 344 1.91 19.65 -13.43
C ALA A 344 1.18 19.32 -12.12
N SER A 345 1.39 18.12 -11.57
CA SER A 345 0.85 17.67 -10.29
C SER A 345 1.74 17.99 -9.09
N ARG A 346 2.75 18.87 -9.27
CA ARG A 346 3.69 19.24 -8.20
C ARG A 346 2.96 19.73 -6.95
N VAL A 347 3.37 19.21 -5.81
CA VAL A 347 2.74 19.49 -4.54
C VAL A 347 3.21 20.82 -3.98
N ILE A 348 2.30 21.58 -3.35
CA ILE A 348 2.66 22.78 -2.60
C ILE A 348 3.60 22.39 -1.46
N ARG A 349 4.75 23.03 -1.39
CA ARG A 349 5.78 22.77 -0.39
C ARG A 349 5.35 23.31 0.99
N ARG A 350 5.76 22.59 2.04
CA ARG A 350 5.64 23.09 3.41
C ARG A 350 6.80 24.05 3.67
N GLU A 351 6.62 24.95 4.61
CA GLU A 351 7.66 25.95 4.98
C GLU A 351 8.63 25.40 6.05
N THR A 352 9.19 24.22 5.81
CA THR A 352 10.22 23.63 6.68
C THR A 352 11.58 23.64 6.02
N ILE A 353 12.64 23.65 6.82
CA ILE A 353 14.02 23.55 6.32
C ILE A 353 14.19 22.26 5.48
N ALA A 354 13.65 21.14 5.95
CA ALA A 354 13.71 19.87 5.24
C ALA A 354 13.04 19.94 3.85
N ASP A 355 11.89 20.59 3.75
CA ASP A 355 11.22 20.82 2.47
C ASP A 355 12.06 21.66 1.50
N GLY A 356 12.72 22.70 2.02
CA GLY A 356 13.65 23.54 1.24
C GLY A 356 14.86 22.73 0.72
N ILE A 357 15.46 21.91 1.55
CA ILE A 357 16.62 21.07 1.22
C ILE A 357 16.27 20.06 0.12
N VAL A 358 15.15 19.31 0.26
CA VAL A 358 14.78 18.30 -0.75
C VAL A 358 14.33 18.94 -2.06
N ALA A 359 13.71 20.11 -1.99
CA ALA A 359 13.35 20.88 -3.18
C ALA A 359 14.61 21.37 -3.93
N ALA A 360 15.62 21.87 -3.20
CA ALA A 360 16.89 22.26 -3.78
C ALA A 360 17.64 21.05 -4.39
N ALA A 361 17.60 19.90 -3.73
CA ALA A 361 18.18 18.66 -4.27
C ALA A 361 17.58 18.29 -5.61
N ARG A 362 16.24 18.37 -5.74
CA ARG A 362 15.55 18.15 -7.01
C ARG A 362 15.98 19.19 -8.08
N GLU A 363 15.92 20.48 -7.76
CA GLU A 363 16.26 21.56 -8.72
C GLU A 363 17.71 21.41 -9.24
N ILE A 364 18.67 21.08 -8.34
CA ILE A 364 20.04 20.82 -8.76
C ILE A 364 20.10 19.61 -9.70
N ALA A 365 19.40 18.52 -9.38
CA ALA A 365 19.39 17.33 -10.22
C ALA A 365 18.77 17.60 -11.61
N GLU A 366 17.74 18.44 -11.68
CA GLU A 366 17.06 18.79 -12.94
C GLU A 366 17.84 19.80 -13.79
N ALA A 367 18.59 20.72 -13.14
CA ALA A 367 19.36 21.76 -13.81
C ALA A 367 20.77 21.32 -14.24
N THR A 368 21.26 20.19 -13.73
CA THR A 368 22.65 19.76 -13.90
C THR A 368 22.74 18.26 -14.26
N ASN A 369 23.97 17.76 -14.53
CA ASN A 369 24.21 16.34 -14.87
C ASN A 369 24.38 15.44 -13.65
N ILE A 370 23.60 15.66 -12.59
CA ILE A 370 23.59 14.79 -11.40
C ILE A 370 22.99 13.42 -11.76
N LYS A 371 23.59 12.33 -11.25
CA LYS A 371 23.18 10.95 -11.58
C LYS A 371 22.26 10.32 -10.56
N ALA A 372 22.29 10.77 -9.29
CA ALA A 372 21.44 10.26 -8.23
C ALA A 372 21.33 11.28 -7.08
N ILE A 373 20.26 11.14 -6.29
CA ILE A 373 20.12 11.81 -4.99
C ILE A 373 20.29 10.75 -3.90
N ALA A 374 21.36 10.84 -3.13
CA ALA A 374 21.63 9.97 -1.99
C ALA A 374 21.02 10.58 -0.71
N CYS A 375 20.31 9.79 0.06
CA CYS A 375 19.63 10.21 1.28
C CYS A 375 20.09 9.37 2.47
N PHE A 376 20.84 9.95 3.41
CA PHE A 376 21.06 9.30 4.69
C PHE A 376 19.85 9.49 5.58
N SER A 377 19.24 8.39 6.03
CA SER A 377 18.05 8.44 6.87
C SER A 377 17.95 7.22 7.80
N GLN A 378 17.80 7.48 9.09
CA GLN A 378 17.53 6.41 10.06
C GLN A 378 16.06 5.97 10.06
N SER A 379 15.12 6.86 9.82
CA SER A 379 13.68 6.58 9.86
C SER A 379 13.04 6.43 8.48
N GLY A 380 13.76 6.75 7.40
CA GLY A 380 13.21 6.83 6.05
C GLY A 380 12.55 8.18 5.71
N ASN A 381 12.44 9.12 6.67
CA ASN A 381 11.71 10.36 6.44
C ASN A 381 12.31 11.22 5.31
N THR A 382 13.64 11.38 5.27
CA THR A 382 14.32 12.12 4.19
C THR A 382 14.03 11.49 2.83
N VAL A 383 13.99 10.14 2.76
CA VAL A 383 13.68 9.41 1.53
C VAL A 383 12.25 9.70 1.07
N ASN A 384 11.28 9.70 1.99
CA ASN A 384 9.89 10.06 1.71
C ASN A 384 9.76 11.50 1.18
N LEU A 385 10.48 12.45 1.79
CA LEU A 385 10.46 13.85 1.37
C LEU A 385 11.07 14.03 -0.04
N VAL A 386 12.18 13.37 -0.34
CA VAL A 386 12.77 13.39 -1.69
C VAL A 386 11.87 12.69 -2.71
N ALA A 387 11.29 11.53 -2.34
CA ALA A 387 10.36 10.82 -3.20
C ALA A 387 9.10 11.63 -3.51
N ARG A 388 8.58 12.44 -2.57
CA ARG A 388 7.48 13.38 -2.81
C ARG A 388 7.77 14.33 -3.96
N GLU A 389 9.00 14.80 -4.08
CA GLU A 389 9.41 15.72 -5.13
C GLU A 389 9.49 15.05 -6.52
N ARG A 390 9.50 13.70 -6.60
CA ARG A 390 9.60 12.95 -7.87
C ARG A 390 10.77 13.43 -8.75
N PRO A 391 12.03 13.42 -8.27
CA PRO A 391 13.17 13.79 -9.10
C PRO A 391 13.28 12.89 -10.34
N HIS A 392 13.90 13.37 -11.42
CA HIS A 392 14.12 12.56 -12.63
C HIS A 392 15.29 11.57 -12.49
N VAL A 393 16.10 11.72 -11.43
CA VAL A 393 17.20 10.81 -11.10
C VAL A 393 16.80 9.85 -9.96
N PRO A 394 17.42 8.66 -9.89
CA PRO A 394 17.11 7.69 -8.83
C PRO A 394 17.49 8.21 -7.44
N ILE A 395 16.79 7.65 -6.43
CA ILE A 395 17.02 7.96 -5.01
C ILE A 395 17.77 6.79 -4.38
N ILE A 396 18.95 7.03 -3.83
CA ILE A 396 19.72 6.03 -3.06
C ILE A 396 19.42 6.25 -1.58
N ALA A 397 18.67 5.35 -0.97
CA ALA A 397 18.34 5.39 0.45
C ALA A 397 19.41 4.66 1.26
N LEU A 398 20.21 5.40 2.01
CA LEU A 398 21.32 4.91 2.82
C LEU A 398 20.90 4.85 4.28
N THR A 399 21.00 3.70 4.91
CA THR A 399 20.63 3.52 6.32
C THR A 399 21.41 2.39 6.97
N PRO A 400 21.78 2.51 8.26
CA PRO A 400 22.35 1.39 9.01
C PRO A 400 21.29 0.41 9.53
N LEU A 401 19.99 0.73 9.39
CA LEU A 401 18.91 -0.04 9.97
C LEU A 401 18.19 -0.87 8.89
N MET A 402 18.29 -2.20 8.97
CA MET A 402 17.59 -3.12 8.07
C MET A 402 16.08 -2.88 8.06
N SER A 403 15.47 -2.60 9.21
CA SER A 403 14.03 -2.30 9.30
C SER A 403 13.65 -1.05 8.50
N THR A 404 14.50 -0.04 8.47
CA THR A 404 14.29 1.17 7.65
C THR A 404 14.46 0.85 6.16
N ALA A 405 15.49 0.09 5.79
CA ALA A 405 15.69 -0.32 4.40
C ALA A 405 14.52 -1.11 3.86
N ARG A 406 13.96 -2.04 4.63
CA ARG A 406 12.77 -2.83 4.27
C ARG A 406 11.51 -1.95 4.11
N ARG A 407 11.29 -1.00 5.03
CA ARG A 407 10.17 -0.05 4.93
C ARG A 407 10.29 0.85 3.70
N THR A 408 11.50 1.32 3.41
CA THR A 408 11.73 2.20 2.25
C THR A 408 11.67 1.47 0.91
N ALA A 409 11.65 0.13 0.88
CA ALA A 409 11.39 -0.64 -0.34
C ALA A 409 10.02 -0.34 -0.98
N LEU A 410 9.06 0.19 -0.22
CA LEU A 410 7.74 0.63 -0.71
C LEU A 410 7.77 2.05 -1.32
N ILE A 411 8.82 2.83 -1.08
CA ILE A 411 8.86 4.25 -1.48
C ILE A 411 9.26 4.40 -2.93
N TRP A 412 8.53 5.22 -3.68
CA TRP A 412 8.81 5.55 -5.09
C TRP A 412 10.27 5.97 -5.30
N GLY A 413 10.91 5.43 -6.32
CA GLY A 413 12.28 5.76 -6.72
C GLY A 413 13.38 5.28 -5.78
N ALA A 414 13.08 4.83 -4.57
CA ALA A 414 14.08 4.46 -3.58
C ALA A 414 14.79 3.15 -3.93
N HIS A 415 16.12 3.20 -3.92
CA HIS A 415 17.00 2.03 -3.93
C HIS A 415 17.73 1.99 -2.59
N CYS A 416 17.40 0.97 -1.79
CA CYS A 416 17.89 0.88 -0.42
C CYS A 416 19.26 0.19 -0.37
N VAL A 417 20.18 0.78 0.36
CA VAL A 417 21.53 0.26 0.60
C VAL A 417 21.81 0.31 2.10
N ILE A 418 22.20 -0.82 2.67
CA ILE A 418 22.66 -0.87 4.06
C ILE A 418 24.10 -0.35 4.13
N THR A 419 24.35 0.53 5.08
CA THR A 419 25.67 1.12 5.31
C THR A 419 26.05 1.02 6.78
N GLU A 420 27.35 1.13 7.07
CA GLU A 420 27.79 1.32 8.44
C GLU A 420 27.25 2.64 9.02
N PRO A 421 27.02 2.70 10.33
CA PRO A 421 26.66 3.94 11.02
C PRO A 421 27.70 5.02 10.76
N GLN A 422 27.26 6.24 10.45
CA GLN A 422 28.14 7.37 10.19
C GLN A 422 28.08 8.37 11.34
N GLU A 423 29.26 8.81 11.82
CA GLU A 423 29.40 9.85 12.85
C GLU A 423 29.87 11.17 12.24
N ARG A 424 30.60 11.10 11.13
CA ARG A 424 31.18 12.27 10.45
C ARG A 424 30.59 12.42 9.05
N PHE A 425 30.37 13.67 8.65
CA PHE A 425 29.77 13.97 7.34
C PHE A 425 30.64 13.49 6.16
N LYS A 426 32.00 13.60 6.27
CA LYS A 426 32.91 13.06 5.26
C LYS A 426 32.73 11.56 5.03
N GLY A 427 32.59 10.78 6.10
CA GLY A 427 32.30 9.34 5.98
C GLY A 427 30.97 9.05 5.27
N ALA A 428 29.95 9.84 5.57
CA ALA A 428 28.64 9.74 4.89
C ALA A 428 28.77 10.04 3.38
N VAL A 429 29.53 11.06 2.99
CA VAL A 429 29.79 11.39 1.58
C VAL A 429 30.48 10.23 0.86
N ILE A 430 31.54 9.67 1.45
CA ILE A 430 32.29 8.55 0.88
C ILE A 430 31.37 7.32 0.73
N SER A 431 30.59 6.97 1.76
CA SER A 431 29.62 5.87 1.70
C SER A 431 28.58 6.07 0.62
N ALA A 432 28.08 7.29 0.42
CA ALA A 432 27.12 7.61 -0.63
C ALA A 432 27.72 7.45 -2.03
N VAL A 433 28.92 7.91 -2.23
CA VAL A 433 29.63 7.80 -3.51
C VAL A 433 29.93 6.34 -3.84
N ARG A 434 30.41 5.54 -2.86
CA ARG A 434 30.63 4.10 -3.03
C ARG A 434 29.31 3.39 -3.40
N ALA A 435 28.25 3.63 -2.66
CA ALA A 435 26.95 3.05 -2.96
C ALA A 435 26.46 3.42 -4.37
N ALA A 436 26.67 4.66 -4.80
CA ALA A 436 26.30 5.09 -6.15
C ALA A 436 27.09 4.34 -7.25
N ARG A 437 28.37 4.12 -7.04
CA ARG A 437 29.25 3.41 -7.99
C ARG A 437 28.98 1.90 -7.98
N ASP A 438 28.99 1.27 -6.80
CA ASP A 438 28.87 -0.19 -6.64
C ASP A 438 27.52 -0.70 -7.15
N HIS A 439 26.45 0.11 -7.03
CA HIS A 439 25.11 -0.22 -7.55
C HIS A 439 24.86 0.32 -8.97
N GLY A 440 25.87 0.88 -9.65
CA GLY A 440 25.81 1.30 -11.05
C GLY A 440 24.92 2.51 -11.32
N PHE A 441 24.82 3.45 -10.37
CA PHE A 441 24.12 4.73 -10.55
C PHE A 441 24.99 5.81 -11.16
N ALA A 442 26.29 5.80 -10.84
CA ALA A 442 27.25 6.80 -11.28
C ALA A 442 28.61 6.18 -11.58
N GLY A 443 29.35 6.75 -12.53
CA GLY A 443 30.76 6.48 -12.77
C GLY A 443 31.67 7.39 -11.96
N GLU A 444 32.99 7.20 -12.09
CA GLU A 444 33.99 7.99 -11.34
C GLU A 444 33.98 9.48 -11.67
N GLU A 445 33.66 9.84 -12.94
CA GLU A 445 33.62 11.23 -13.42
C GLU A 445 32.27 11.93 -13.13
N ASP A 446 31.29 11.19 -12.60
CA ASP A 446 29.97 11.71 -12.34
C ASP A 446 29.88 12.41 -10.97
N GLN A 447 28.73 13.05 -10.75
CA GLN A 447 28.38 13.71 -9.50
C GLN A 447 27.02 13.23 -8.98
N ILE A 448 26.86 13.24 -7.66
CA ILE A 448 25.61 12.98 -6.96
C ILE A 448 25.28 14.12 -6.00
N VAL A 449 23.99 14.26 -5.68
CA VAL A 449 23.53 15.09 -4.56
C VAL A 449 23.39 14.20 -3.33
N LEU A 450 23.90 14.66 -2.19
CA LEU A 450 23.70 14.04 -0.89
C LEU A 450 22.82 14.93 -0.01
N THR A 451 21.79 14.33 0.63
CA THR A 451 20.98 14.97 1.68
C THR A 451 21.08 14.18 2.98
N ALA A 452 21.24 14.88 4.09
CA ALA A 452 21.37 14.28 5.41
C ALA A 452 20.84 15.20 6.51
N GLY A 453 20.60 14.64 7.69
CA GLY A 453 20.41 15.38 8.94
C GLY A 453 21.69 15.35 9.78
N VAL A 454 22.19 16.51 10.16
CA VAL A 454 23.34 16.66 11.06
C VAL A 454 22.91 17.49 12.27
N PRO A 455 23.19 17.05 13.51
CA PRO A 455 23.95 15.84 13.88
C PRO A 455 23.28 14.55 13.43
N PHE A 456 24.09 13.55 13.04
CA PHE A 456 23.60 12.24 12.73
C PHE A 456 22.86 11.65 13.94
N ASN A 457 21.94 10.72 13.69
CA ASN A 457 21.16 10.01 14.71
C ASN A 457 20.07 10.86 15.41
N VAL A 458 19.85 12.11 14.99
CA VAL A 458 18.71 12.93 15.43
C VAL A 458 17.59 12.85 14.39
N LYS A 459 16.41 12.36 14.79
CA LYS A 459 15.25 12.21 13.89
C LYS A 459 14.73 13.57 13.42
N GLY A 460 14.38 13.68 12.13
CA GLY A 460 13.69 14.85 11.57
C GLY A 460 14.59 16.05 11.21
N THR A 461 15.90 15.90 11.22
CA THR A 461 16.87 16.98 11.01
C THR A 461 17.47 17.02 9.61
N THR A 462 16.69 16.79 8.53
CA THR A 462 17.22 17.00 7.17
C THR A 462 17.59 18.47 6.97
N ASN A 463 18.88 18.82 7.06
CA ASN A 463 19.36 20.19 7.09
C ASN A 463 20.64 20.42 6.27
N ILE A 464 21.17 19.37 5.62
CA ILE A 464 22.35 19.47 4.75
C ILE A 464 22.01 18.97 3.35
N LEU A 465 22.53 19.70 2.36
CA LEU A 465 22.62 19.31 0.97
C LEU A 465 24.06 19.53 0.49
N ARG A 466 24.61 18.52 -0.21
CA ARG A 466 25.94 18.62 -0.83
C ARG A 466 25.95 17.98 -2.20
N VAL A 467 26.58 18.62 -3.17
CA VAL A 467 27.01 18.00 -4.43
C VAL A 467 28.37 17.38 -4.20
N ALA A 468 28.54 16.10 -4.52
CA ALA A 468 29.79 15.37 -4.34
C ALA A 468 30.22 14.70 -5.66
N PRO A 469 31.53 14.82 -6.02
CA PRO A 469 32.11 14.05 -7.12
C PRO A 469 32.17 12.58 -6.72
N CYS A 470 32.03 11.67 -7.69
CA CYS A 470 32.13 10.22 -7.46
C CYS A 470 33.61 9.73 -7.41
N ASP A 471 34.56 10.60 -7.57
CA ASP A 471 36.01 10.34 -7.29
C ASP A 471 36.34 10.61 -5.82
N GLU A 472 36.58 9.54 -5.05
CA GLU A 472 36.91 9.64 -3.62
C GLU A 472 38.20 10.45 -3.33
N ARG A 473 39.13 10.48 -4.28
CA ARG A 473 40.37 11.25 -4.16
C ARG A 473 40.10 12.76 -4.08
N LEU A 474 39.10 13.23 -4.79
CA LEU A 474 38.66 14.64 -4.77
C LEU A 474 37.96 14.98 -3.45
N ILE A 475 37.17 14.06 -2.90
CA ILE A 475 36.48 14.23 -1.61
C ILE A 475 37.56 14.42 -0.49
N SER A 476 38.58 13.59 -0.51
CA SER A 476 39.63 13.62 0.52
C SER A 476 40.50 14.88 0.48
N ARG A 477 40.59 15.56 -0.68
CA ARG A 477 41.36 16.81 -0.85
C ARG A 477 40.58 18.06 -0.41
N VAL A 478 39.24 18.03 -0.58
CA VAL A 478 38.38 19.20 -0.32
C VAL A 478 37.95 19.28 1.14
N ASP A 479 37.87 18.13 1.82
CA ASP A 479 37.48 18.03 3.23
C ASP A 479 38.66 17.52 4.06
N PRO A 480 39.56 18.40 4.55
CA PRO A 480 40.54 18.02 5.54
C PRO A 480 39.86 17.50 6.81
N GLU A 481 40.51 16.61 7.55
CA GLU A 481 39.98 15.88 8.71
C GLU A 481 39.31 16.75 9.78
#